data_1ae8a912851e8228d0124f293bb74138
#
_entry.id   1ae8a912851e8228d0124f293bb74138
#
_cell.length_a   1.000
_cell.length_b   1.000
_cell.length_c   1.000
_cell.angle_alpha   90.00
_cell.angle_beta   90.00
_cell.angle_gamma   90.00
#
_symmetry.space_group_name_H-M   'P 1'
#
loop_
_entity.id
_entity.type
_entity.pdbx_description
1 polymer ?
#
loop_
_entity_poly.entity_id
_entity_poly.type
_entity_poly.pdbx_seq_one_letter_code
_entity_poly.pdbx_strand_id
1 'polypeptide(L)' 'MVATKTATLNLRIDPFLKEALRVAAMRDHRSIANMVEMMIREHCESKGISIPDQQELFAKRNGED' A
#
# COMPACT_ATOMS: atom_id res chain seq x y z
N MET A 1 16.77 6.29 -11.92
CA MET A 1 16.28 6.15 -11.83
C MET A 1 15.40 6.04 -11.67
N VAL A 2 14.83 6.23 -11.61
CA VAL A 2 14.01 6.10 -11.46
C VAL A 2 13.35 5.44 -11.17
N ALA A 3 13.26 5.35 -11.06
CA ALA A 3 12.69 4.43 -10.70
C ALA A 3 11.63 4.50 -9.88
N THR A 4 11.14 5.37 -9.67
CA THR A 4 10.20 5.35 -8.86
C THR A 4 9.05 5.02 -9.39
N LYS A 5 8.58 3.99 -9.30
CA LYS A 5 7.43 3.56 -9.77
C LYS A 5 6.43 3.60 -8.74
N THR A 6 5.99 4.70 -8.33
CA THR A 6 4.96 4.79 -7.31
C THR A 6 3.64 5.07 -7.99
N ALA A 7 2.60 4.65 -7.40
CA ALA A 7 1.25 4.90 -7.88
C ALA A 7 0.48 5.67 -6.82
N THR A 8 -0.54 6.37 -7.25
CA THR A 8 -1.36 7.12 -6.33
C THR A 8 -2.63 6.34 -6.02
N LEU A 9 -3.02 6.35 -4.76
CA LEU A 9 -4.24 5.69 -4.37
C LEU A 9 -5.15 6.72 -3.73
N ASN A 10 -6.28 6.97 -4.32
CA ASN A 10 -7.25 7.93 -3.79
C ASN A 10 -8.42 7.19 -3.23
N LEU A 11 -8.71 7.44 -1.97
CA LEU A 11 -9.80 6.76 -1.30
C LEU A 11 -10.68 7.73 -0.58
N ARG A 12 -11.94 7.38 -0.46
CA ARG A 12 -12.84 8.11 0.38
C ARG A 12 -13.15 7.19 1.51
N ILE A 13 -12.85 7.58 2.72
CA ILE A 13 -13.09 6.74 3.88
C ILE A 13 -13.75 7.55 4.96
N ASP A 14 -14.28 6.84 5.92
CA ASP A 14 -14.92 7.44 7.07
C ASP A 14 -13.92 8.34 7.78
N PRO A 15 -14.33 9.55 8.16
CA PRO A 15 -13.41 10.47 8.85
C PRO A 15 -12.83 9.89 10.13
N PHE A 16 -13.59 9.07 10.83
CA PHE A 16 -13.10 8.47 12.07
C PHE A 16 -12.01 7.46 11.78
N LEU A 17 -12.12 6.74 10.66
CA LEU A 17 -11.09 5.81 10.26
C LEU A 17 -9.84 6.56 9.82
N LYS A 18 -10.03 7.71 9.18
CA LYS A 18 -8.90 8.49 8.76
C LYS A 18 -8.13 8.98 9.99
N GLU A 19 -8.86 9.39 11.01
CA GLU A 19 -8.22 9.86 12.22
C GLU A 19 -7.50 8.72 12.94
N ALA A 20 -8.10 7.56 12.97
CA ALA A 20 -7.47 6.39 13.58
C ALA A 20 -6.17 6.04 12.85
N LEU A 21 -6.18 6.17 11.52
CA LEU A 21 -5.00 5.90 10.73
C LEU A 21 -3.90 6.90 11.09
N ARG A 22 -4.25 8.16 11.22
CA ARG A 22 -3.28 9.18 11.57
C ARG A 22 -2.64 8.91 12.93
N VAL A 23 -3.46 8.52 13.89
CA VAL A 23 -2.96 8.23 15.23
C VAL A 23 -2.06 6.99 15.21
N ALA A 24 -2.47 5.97 14.46
CA ALA A 24 -1.68 4.76 14.38
C ALA A 24 -0.31 5.05 13.76
N ALA A 25 -0.30 5.85 12.71
CA ALA A 25 0.97 6.19 12.06
C ALA A 25 1.87 6.97 13.01
N MET A 26 1.26 7.87 13.77
CA MET A 26 2.01 8.65 14.70
C MET A 26 2.63 7.79 15.79
N ARG A 27 1.87 6.86 16.31
CA ARG A 27 2.37 5.98 17.37
C ARG A 27 3.51 5.10 16.90
N ASP A 28 3.47 4.69 15.64
CA ASP A 28 4.51 3.84 15.09
C ASP A 28 5.62 4.64 14.45
N HIS A 29 5.57 5.95 14.53
CA HIS A 29 6.57 6.83 13.93
C HIS A 29 6.71 6.55 12.43
N ARG A 30 5.57 6.43 11.76
CA ARG A 30 5.55 6.17 10.34
C ARG A 30 4.75 7.25 9.65
N SER A 31 4.98 7.45 8.37
CA SER A 31 4.12 8.34 7.61
C SER A 31 2.80 7.61 7.37
N ILE A 32 1.77 8.34 7.02
CA ILE A 32 0.48 7.74 6.74
C ILE A 32 0.59 6.76 5.59
N ALA A 33 1.30 7.14 4.52
CA ALA A 33 1.48 6.26 3.39
C ALA A 33 2.20 4.97 3.79
N ASN A 34 3.21 5.09 4.61
CA ASN A 34 3.96 3.93 5.05
C ASN A 34 3.08 3.02 5.92
N MET A 35 2.25 3.63 6.75
CA MET A 35 1.35 2.87 7.60
C MET A 35 0.34 2.10 6.79
N VAL A 36 -0.20 2.73 5.75
CA VAL A 36 -1.15 2.06 4.87
C VAL A 36 -0.48 0.89 4.16
N GLU A 37 0.73 1.09 3.68
CA GLU A 37 1.46 0.01 3.01
C GLU A 37 1.69 -1.16 3.94
N MET A 38 2.05 -0.88 5.17
CA MET A 38 2.28 -1.93 6.14
C MET A 38 1.00 -2.72 6.38
N MET A 39 -0.11 -2.03 6.52
CA MET A 39 -1.37 -2.70 6.76
C MET A 39 -1.79 -3.57 5.58
N ILE A 40 -1.55 -3.09 4.37
CA ILE A 40 -1.85 -3.86 3.19
C ILE A 40 -1.01 -5.13 3.17
N ARG A 41 0.27 -5.02 3.44
CA ARG A 41 1.14 -6.19 3.42
C ARG A 41 0.72 -7.20 4.47
N GLU A 42 0.39 -6.72 5.64
CA GLU A 42 -0.02 -7.61 6.72
C GLU A 42 -1.32 -8.33 6.38
N HIS A 43 -2.24 -7.61 5.83
CA HIS A 43 -3.52 -8.21 5.47
C HIS A 43 -3.32 -9.26 4.37
N CYS A 44 -2.55 -8.92 3.36
CA CYS A 44 -2.30 -9.86 2.27
C CYS A 44 -1.58 -11.11 2.77
N GLU A 45 -0.65 -10.91 3.66
CA GLU A 45 0.07 -12.03 4.21
C GLU A 45 -0.85 -12.95 4.98
N SER A 46 -1.75 -12.40 5.74
CA SER A 46 -2.65 -13.21 6.53
C SER A 46 -3.66 -13.94 5.66
N LYS A 47 -3.94 -13.43 4.47
CA LYS A 47 -4.89 -14.06 3.58
C LYS A 47 -4.23 -14.89 2.48
N GLY A 48 -2.93 -14.96 2.50
CA GLY A 48 -2.22 -15.73 1.49
C GLY A 48 -2.22 -15.07 0.12
N ILE A 49 -2.37 -13.75 0.10
CA ILE A 49 -2.36 -13.04 -1.16
C ILE A 49 -0.93 -12.63 -1.46
N SER A 50 -0.44 -13.01 -2.61
CA SER A 50 0.91 -12.69 -2.99
C SER A 50 1.00 -11.27 -3.51
N ILE A 51 1.99 -10.53 -3.06
CA ILE A 51 2.21 -9.18 -3.55
C ILE A 51 3.38 -9.24 -4.51
N PRO A 52 3.15 -9.03 -5.79
CA PRO A 52 4.25 -9.12 -6.76
C PRO A 52 5.16 -7.91 -6.60
N ASP A 53 6.42 -8.06 -6.93
CA ASP A 53 7.29 -6.92 -6.86
C ASP A 53 7.04 -6.11 -8.13
N GLN A 54 7.65 -4.95 -8.20
CA GLN A 54 7.38 -4.04 -9.26
C GLN A 54 7.69 -4.60 -10.62
N GLN A 55 8.73 -5.32 -10.73
CA GLN A 55 9.10 -5.90 -11.99
C GLN A 55 8.12 -6.93 -12.47
N GLU A 56 7.65 -7.77 -11.59
CA GLU A 56 6.65 -8.76 -11.92
C GLU A 56 5.37 -8.10 -12.38
N LEU A 57 5.01 -7.02 -11.74
CA LEU A 57 3.80 -6.34 -12.07
C LEU A 57 3.87 -5.76 -13.46
N PHE A 58 4.98 -5.18 -13.83
CA PHE A 58 5.14 -4.64 -15.15
C PHE A 58 5.15 -5.72 -16.21
N ALA A 59 5.79 -6.80 -15.94
CA ALA A 59 5.82 -7.91 -16.87
C ALA A 59 4.42 -8.44 -17.11
N LYS A 60 3.64 -8.55 -16.05
CA LYS A 60 2.32 -9.01 -16.20
C LYS A 60 1.49 -8.09 -17.00
N ARG A 61 1.59 -6.82 -16.78
CA ARG A 61 0.81 -5.90 -17.52
C ARG A 61 1.13 -5.93 -18.96
N ASN A 62 2.37 -6.03 -19.31
CA ASN A 62 2.74 -6.07 -20.68
C ASN A 62 2.32 -7.35 -21.33
N GLY A 63 2.33 -8.42 -20.65
CA GLY A 63 1.97 -9.66 -21.23
C GLY A 63 0.55 -9.91 -21.25
N GLU A 64 -0.21 -9.23 -20.50
CA GLU A 64 -1.49 -9.51 -20.41
C GLU A 64 -2.30 -8.90 -21.23
N ASP A 65 -2.27 -8.05 -21.57
CA ASP A 65 -3.10 -7.45 -22.31
C ASP A 65 -3.25 -7.63 -23.31
#